data_e5b95307945ff453f67b43072cbf1a90
#
_entry.id   e5b95307945ff453f67b43072cbf1a90
#
_cell.length_a   1.000
_cell.length_b   1.000
_cell.length_c   1.000
_cell.angle_alpha   90.00
_cell.angle_beta   90.00
_cell.angle_gamma   90.00
#
_symmetry.space_group_name_H-M   'P 1'
#
loop_
_entity.id
_entity.type
_entity.pdbx_description
1 polymer ?
#
loop_
_entity_poly.entity_id
_entity_poly.type
_entity_poly.pdbx_seq_one_letter_code
_entity_poly.pdbx_strand_id
1 'polypeptide(L)' 'MEKKSFLTIREKEIFELLVQNFDTEEIADKLKISSKTVRNYISNVIQKLGLKSRSQAILELIRQKEIKIK' A
#
# COMPACT_ATOMS: atom_id res chain seq x y z
N MET A 1 -20.08 -14.96 -6.52
CA MET A 1 -19.18 -14.18 -7.31
C MET A 1 -18.03 -13.62 -6.51
N GLU A 2 -16.87 -13.74 -7.04
CA GLU A 2 -15.72 -13.30 -6.34
C GLU A 2 -15.54 -11.84 -6.36
N LYS A 3 -15.14 -11.26 -5.23
CA LYS A 3 -14.89 -9.87 -5.14
C LYS A 3 -13.49 -9.59 -5.60
N LYS A 4 -13.32 -8.70 -6.59
CA LYS A 4 -12.02 -8.35 -7.05
C LYS A 4 -11.35 -7.42 -6.08
N SER A 5 -10.13 -7.71 -5.72
CA SER A 5 -9.40 -6.82 -4.84
C SER A 5 -9.03 -5.56 -5.58
N PHE A 6 -9.13 -4.41 -4.93
CA PHE A 6 -8.75 -3.14 -5.51
C PHE A 6 -7.24 -3.07 -5.72
N LEU A 7 -6.47 -3.70 -4.86
CA LEU A 7 -5.02 -3.67 -4.92
C LEU A 7 -4.45 -4.91 -5.58
N THR A 8 -3.34 -4.74 -6.28
CA THR A 8 -2.56 -5.89 -6.71
C THR A 8 -1.91 -6.51 -5.48
N ILE A 9 -1.39 -7.72 -5.63
CA ILE A 9 -0.73 -8.41 -4.53
C ILE A 9 0.44 -7.59 -3.99
N ARG A 10 1.24 -7.02 -4.88
CA ARG A 10 2.41 -6.24 -4.46
C ARG A 10 1.99 -4.95 -3.76
N GLU A 11 0.97 -4.29 -4.26
CA GLU A 11 0.46 -3.07 -3.64
C GLU A 11 -0.03 -3.36 -2.22
N LYS A 12 -0.73 -4.47 -2.07
CA LYS A 12 -1.23 -4.86 -0.77
C LYS A 12 -0.09 -5.13 0.21
N GLU A 13 0.95 -5.84 -0.25
CA GLU A 13 2.10 -6.10 0.60
C GLU A 13 2.75 -4.82 1.09
N ILE A 14 2.90 -3.86 0.19
CA ILE A 14 3.54 -2.60 0.54
C ILE A 14 2.72 -1.85 1.58
N PHE A 15 1.40 -1.77 1.37
CA PHE A 15 0.58 -1.02 2.31
C PHE A 15 0.43 -1.74 3.64
N GLU A 16 0.47 -3.06 3.66
CA GLU A 16 0.46 -3.79 4.92
C GLU A 16 1.72 -3.52 5.72
N LEU A 17 2.86 -3.36 5.06
CA LEU A 17 4.08 -3.00 5.74
C LEU A 17 4.06 -1.55 6.22
N LEU A 18 3.48 -0.65 5.43
CA LEU A 18 3.33 0.73 5.86
C LEU A 18 2.51 0.83 7.15
N VAL A 19 1.45 0.05 7.24
CA VAL A 19 0.60 0.06 8.42
C VAL A 19 1.37 -0.43 9.64
N GLN A 20 2.36 -1.29 9.43
CA GLN A 20 3.21 -1.77 10.50
C GLN A 20 4.36 -0.83 10.82
N ASN A 21 4.34 0.35 10.21
CA ASN A 21 5.32 1.41 10.48
C ASN A 21 6.68 1.20 9.84
N PHE A 22 6.75 0.43 8.78
CA PHE A 22 7.98 0.33 7.99
C PHE A 22 8.04 1.52 7.04
N ASP A 23 9.22 2.09 6.85
CA ASP A 23 9.36 3.17 5.88
C ASP A 23 9.68 2.60 4.49
N THR A 24 9.77 3.48 3.50
CA THR A 24 9.94 3.03 2.12
C THR A 24 11.25 2.26 1.91
N GLU A 25 12.29 2.66 2.61
CA GLU A 25 13.57 1.95 2.46
C GLU A 25 13.55 0.59 3.11
N GLU A 26 12.89 0.49 4.25
CA GLU A 26 12.73 -0.80 4.90
C GLU A 26 11.89 -1.74 4.08
N ILE A 27 10.82 -1.22 3.48
CA ILE A 27 9.96 -2.03 2.62
C ILE A 27 10.74 -2.50 1.39
N ALA A 28 11.50 -1.60 0.79
CA ALA A 28 12.31 -1.95 -0.38
C ALA A 28 13.26 -3.08 -0.06
N ASP A 29 13.89 -3.00 1.10
CA ASP A 29 14.81 -4.03 1.52
C ASP A 29 14.12 -5.37 1.74
N LYS A 30 12.97 -5.34 2.40
CA LYS A 30 12.21 -6.56 2.65
C LYS A 30 11.74 -7.23 1.37
N LEU A 31 11.32 -6.44 0.41
CA LEU A 31 10.76 -6.95 -0.84
C LEU A 31 11.80 -7.08 -1.95
N LYS A 32 13.01 -6.63 -1.69
CA LYS A 32 14.13 -6.72 -2.62
C LYS A 32 13.87 -5.97 -3.92
N ILE A 33 13.34 -4.76 -3.76
CA ILE A 33 13.12 -3.84 -4.86
C ILE A 33 13.67 -2.48 -4.45
N SER A 34 13.71 -1.54 -5.36
CA SER A 34 14.27 -0.22 -5.03
C SER A 34 13.25 0.61 -4.26
N SER A 35 13.73 1.56 -3.48
CA SER A 35 12.83 2.44 -2.76
C SER A 35 12.04 3.32 -3.73
N LYS A 36 12.60 3.63 -4.89
CA LYS A 36 11.87 4.36 -5.90
C LYS A 36 10.65 3.55 -6.37
N THR A 37 10.83 2.24 -6.56
CA THR A 37 9.74 1.37 -6.95
C THR A 37 8.67 1.34 -5.87
N VAL A 38 9.06 1.29 -4.60
CA VAL A 38 8.11 1.32 -3.50
C VAL A 38 7.30 2.61 -3.56
N ARG A 39 7.96 3.74 -3.73
CA ARG A 39 7.27 5.02 -3.79
C ARG A 39 6.32 5.09 -4.99
N ASN A 40 6.71 4.50 -6.12
CA ASN A 40 5.83 4.46 -7.29
C ASN A 40 4.57 3.65 -7.02
N TYR A 41 4.70 2.52 -6.34
CA TYR A 41 3.53 1.73 -5.97
C TYR A 41 2.60 2.53 -5.05
N ILE A 42 3.17 3.21 -4.07
CA ILE A 42 2.38 4.01 -3.14
C ILE A 42 1.64 5.12 -3.88
N SER A 43 2.35 5.82 -4.76
CA SER A 43 1.76 6.90 -5.53
C SER A 43 0.62 6.40 -6.42
N ASN A 44 0.82 5.25 -7.03
CA ASN A 44 -0.21 4.67 -7.90
C ASN A 44 -1.47 4.35 -7.12
N VAL A 45 -1.33 3.82 -5.91
CA VAL A 45 -2.50 3.51 -5.09
C VAL A 45 -3.23 4.78 -4.67
N ILE A 46 -2.47 5.81 -4.27
CA ILE A 46 -3.08 7.07 -3.89
C ILE A 46 -3.88 7.65 -5.07
N GLN A 47 -3.34 7.55 -6.27
CA GLN A 47 -4.04 8.03 -7.45
C GLN A 47 -5.28 7.19 -7.75
N LYS A 48 -5.19 5.88 -7.61
CA LYS A 48 -6.34 5.02 -7.83
C LYS A 48 -7.49 5.37 -6.91
N LEU A 49 -7.17 5.74 -5.68
CA LEU A 49 -8.19 6.07 -4.70
C LEU A 49 -8.70 7.50 -4.84
N GLY A 50 -8.02 8.31 -5.63
CA GLY A 50 -8.40 9.72 -5.79
C GLY A 50 -8.14 10.54 -4.55
N LEU A 51 -7.15 10.13 -3.76
CA LEU A 51 -6.84 10.82 -2.52
C LEU A 51 -5.56 11.61 -2.68
N LYS A 52 -5.17 12.32 -1.63
CA LYS A 52 -4.05 13.24 -1.72
C LYS A 52 -2.85 12.86 -0.90
N SER A 53 -3.00 11.93 0.01
CA SER A 53 -1.88 11.59 0.88
C SER A 53 -1.87 10.11 1.19
N ARG A 54 -0.71 9.66 1.62
CA ARG A 54 -0.50 8.29 2.03
C ARG A 54 -1.38 7.92 3.22
N SER A 55 -1.49 8.84 4.18
CA SER A 55 -2.30 8.58 5.36
C SER A 55 -3.76 8.36 5.01
N GLN A 56 -4.29 9.18 4.09
CA GLN A 56 -5.66 9.00 3.65
C GLN A 56 -5.83 7.67 2.95
N ALA A 57 -4.85 7.28 2.16
CA ALA A 57 -4.93 6.01 1.44
C ALA A 57 -4.94 4.84 2.42
N ILE A 58 -4.10 4.89 3.43
CA ILE A 58 -4.05 3.82 4.43
C ILE A 58 -5.38 3.69 5.14
N LEU A 59 -5.94 4.81 5.58
CA LEU A 59 -7.22 4.77 6.30
C LEU A 59 -8.33 4.23 5.41
N GLU A 60 -8.36 4.64 4.15
CA GLU A 60 -9.38 4.18 3.25
C GLU A 60 -9.27 2.68 2.98
N LEU A 61 -8.05 2.17 2.82
CA LEU A 61 -7.85 0.76 2.57
C LEU A 61 -8.22 -0.09 3.78
N ILE A 62 -7.96 0.40 4.97
CA ILE A 62 -8.36 -0.29 6.19
C ILE A 62 -9.88 -0.32 6.27
N ARG A 63 -10.51 0.81 5.99
CA ARG A 63 -11.96 0.92 6.04
C ARG A 63 -12.62 -0.06 5.06
N GLN A 64 -12.01 -0.23 3.89
CA GLN A 64 -12.53 -1.16 2.88
C GLN A 64 -12.07 -2.59 3.10
N LYS A 65 -11.31 -2.82 4.14
CA LYS A 65 -10.78 -4.15 4.49
C LYS A 65 -9.87 -4.72 3.41
N GLU A 66 -9.20 -3.83 2.67
CA GLU A 66 -8.22 -4.26 1.67
C GLU A 66 -6.89 -4.64 2.34
N ILE A 67 -6.57 -3.99 3.46
CA ILE A 67 -5.37 -4.32 4.24
C ILE A 67 -5.77 -4.48 5.69
N LYS A 68 -4.91 -5.14 6.45
CA LYS A 68 -5.18 -5.41 7.86
C LYS A 68 -4.20 -4.68 8.75
N ILE A 69 -4.67 -4.28 9.92
CA ILE A 69 -3.80 -3.72 10.93
C ILE A 69 -3.32 -4.85 11.80
N LYS A 70 -2.02 -4.87 12.06
CA LYS A 70 -1.47 -5.87 12.94
C LYS A 70 -1.51 -5.43 14.38
#